data_a4dabe8133ae129e8084cb567f5725f4
#
_entry.id   a4dabe8133ae129e8084cb567f5725f4
#
_cell.length_a   1.000
_cell.length_b   1.000
_cell.length_c   1.000
_cell.angle_alpha   90.00
_cell.angle_beta   90.00
_cell.angle_gamma   90.00
#
_symmetry.space_group_name_H-M   'P 1'
#
loop_
_entity.id
_entity.type
_entity.pdbx_description
1 polymer ?
#
loop_
_entity_poly.entity_id
_entity_poly.type
_entity_poly.pdbx_seq_one_letter_code
_entity_poly.pdbx_strand_id
1 'polypeptide(L)'
;MKMKKVTAMILSAAMCATALAGCGAKDNAPAENPAPAESAASAESAAPAESAAPVETKDVTLKVWGPQEDQNPVDGYDKGILAAMCDSFNEAHPEWNITFEYGVCGEDVAKDEVTKDVDAAADVYMYANDQLPILVESGAIAELGGKNLDAVKAANSESMINTVTYEGGVYGVPYAYNGWFMYYDSSKFTADEVKNLDTMMEKDLGEGVINVCFPLGNSWYIPAFYYGVGGTMFGADGTDGSSPCDFNDEKGLAVTDYLIDLAANPKFTNQANEEAGKAISLFSEGKLGAFFSGSWDRGAIEEALGENFACAQLPAFKAGEYEGTMKSYAGSKAIGVNPTCENMDVAVALAVYLGSAECQKTRYEVRGVVPLDSTGIDDVMLNAITDTVNNTSVAQPLVSEMNGWWMPAEAFGKAIVAGEVTHDNAQEKLDTFIGNVNAGGTLE
;
A
#
# COMPACT_ATOMS: atom_id res chain seq x y z
N MET A 1 27.38 26.29 13.87
CA MET A 1 28.63 25.55 13.67
C MET A 1 28.63 25.04 12.22
N LYS A 2 29.72 25.07 11.51
CA LYS A 2 29.84 25.18 10.06
C LYS A 2 29.18 24.04 9.25
N MET A 3 28.24 24.42 8.37
CA MET A 3 27.70 23.56 7.28
C MET A 3 28.80 23.29 6.24
N LYS A 4 29.00 22.04 5.90
CA LYS A 4 29.78 21.58 4.77
C LYS A 4 28.85 21.29 3.60
N LYS A 5 28.98 22.11 2.54
CA LYS A 5 28.35 21.85 1.23
C LYS A 5 29.05 20.66 0.58
N VAL A 6 28.27 19.65 0.19
CA VAL A 6 28.72 18.55 -0.67
C VAL A 6 28.13 18.79 -2.05
N THR A 7 29.01 19.03 -3.03
CA THR A 7 28.69 19.21 -4.44
C THR A 7 28.60 17.82 -5.08
N ALA A 8 27.44 17.44 -5.58
CA ALA A 8 27.28 16.23 -6.37
C ALA A 8 27.71 16.49 -7.83
N MET A 9 28.61 15.65 -8.31
CA MET A 9 29.07 15.62 -9.69
C MET A 9 28.29 14.55 -10.45
N ILE A 10 27.53 14.95 -11.44
CA ILE A 10 26.84 14.07 -12.37
C ILE A 10 27.83 13.53 -13.39
N LEU A 11 27.96 12.21 -13.47
CA LEU A 11 28.75 11.53 -14.50
C LEU A 11 27.76 10.71 -15.38
N SER A 12 27.54 11.23 -16.59
CA SER A 12 26.78 10.54 -17.63
C SER A 12 27.66 9.46 -18.28
N ALA A 13 27.25 8.21 -18.25
CA ALA A 13 27.86 7.12 -19.00
C ALA A 13 26.86 6.56 -20.02
N ALA A 14 27.08 6.89 -21.29
CA ALA A 14 26.41 6.26 -22.43
C ALA A 14 26.96 4.84 -22.64
N MET A 15 26.12 3.81 -22.68
CA MET A 15 26.48 2.47 -23.14
C MET A 15 25.82 2.18 -24.48
N CYS A 16 26.64 2.11 -25.53
CA CYS A 16 26.25 1.54 -26.81
C CYS A 16 26.25 0.02 -26.73
N ALA A 17 25.15 -0.57 -27.17
CA ALA A 17 25.02 -2.00 -27.43
C ALA A 17 25.55 -2.33 -28.83
N THR A 18 26.40 -3.33 -28.96
CA THR A 18 26.63 -4.04 -30.24
C THR A 18 26.55 -5.54 -30.00
N ALA A 19 25.55 -6.13 -30.63
CA ALA A 19 25.44 -7.57 -30.81
C ALA A 19 26.28 -8.00 -32.00
N LEU A 20 27.01 -9.14 -31.92
CA LEU A 20 27.43 -9.92 -33.07
C LEU A 20 27.62 -11.40 -32.68
N ALA A 21 26.85 -12.23 -33.35
CA ALA A 21 26.99 -13.68 -33.40
C ALA A 21 28.01 -14.09 -34.47
N GLY A 22 28.66 -15.23 -34.28
CA GLY A 22 29.34 -15.90 -35.40
C GLY A 22 30.39 -16.89 -34.98
N CYS A 23 30.11 -18.16 -35.23
CA CYS A 23 30.94 -19.36 -35.07
C CYS A 23 32.15 -19.48 -36.00
N GLY A 24 33.14 -20.25 -35.59
CA GLY A 24 33.85 -21.13 -36.47
C GLY A 24 35.40 -21.13 -36.46
N ALA A 25 35.98 -22.23 -36.30
CA ALA A 25 37.30 -22.65 -35.88
C ALA A 25 38.41 -22.63 -36.98
N LYS A 26 39.64 -22.64 -36.43
CA LYS A 26 40.90 -23.34 -36.85
C LYS A 26 41.94 -22.71 -37.80
N ASP A 27 43.09 -22.57 -37.20
CA ASP A 27 44.47 -22.98 -37.55
C ASP A 27 45.37 -22.16 -38.51
N ASN A 28 46.53 -21.83 -37.94
CA ASN A 28 47.90 -21.75 -38.45
C ASN A 28 48.47 -20.49 -39.10
N ALA A 29 49.50 -20.05 -38.40
CA ALA A 29 50.51 -19.03 -38.78
C ALA A 29 51.50 -19.55 -39.86
N PRO A 30 52.58 -18.81 -40.27
CA PRO A 30 52.94 -17.43 -40.13
C PRO A 30 53.56 -16.77 -41.41
N ALA A 31 53.95 -15.52 -41.29
CA ALA A 31 55.08 -14.87 -41.98
C ALA A 31 54.79 -13.72 -42.98
N GLU A 32 55.47 -12.65 -42.66
CA GLU A 32 56.19 -11.63 -43.45
C GLU A 32 55.49 -10.36 -43.92
N ASN A 33 56.07 -9.28 -43.35
CA ASN A 33 55.99 -7.91 -43.74
C ASN A 33 56.81 -7.66 -45.04
N PRO A 34 56.53 -6.68 -45.90
CA PRO A 34 57.02 -5.34 -45.68
C PRO A 34 56.13 -4.15 -46.14
N ALA A 35 56.37 -3.00 -45.54
CA ALA A 35 55.90 -1.66 -45.93
C ALA A 35 56.65 -1.11 -47.18
N PRO A 36 56.45 0.16 -47.61
CA PRO A 36 55.28 1.06 -47.63
C PRO A 36 55.02 1.68 -49.03
N ALA A 37 53.92 2.36 -49.23
CA ALA A 37 53.84 3.41 -50.27
C ALA A 37 52.70 4.42 -49.95
N GLU A 38 53.09 5.67 -50.06
CA GLU A 38 52.35 6.91 -49.93
C GLU A 38 51.19 7.04 -50.93
N SER A 39 50.25 7.87 -50.55
CA SER A 39 49.74 9.02 -51.30
C SER A 39 48.23 9.17 -51.43
N ALA A 40 47.82 10.35 -51.18
CA ALA A 40 46.73 11.15 -51.72
C ALA A 40 45.42 11.23 -50.93
N ALA A 41 45.25 12.39 -50.31
CA ALA A 41 44.05 12.97 -49.81
C ALA A 41 42.93 13.09 -50.84
N SER A 42 41.74 12.70 -50.45
CA SER A 42 40.50 13.25 -51.02
C SER A 42 39.60 13.64 -49.85
N ALA A 43 39.43 14.94 -49.71
CA ALA A 43 38.42 15.51 -48.82
C ALA A 43 37.04 15.22 -49.39
N GLU A 44 36.32 14.31 -48.74
CA GLU A 44 34.90 14.11 -49.01
C GLU A 44 34.11 14.97 -47.99
N SER A 45 33.36 15.88 -48.56
CA SER A 45 32.48 16.83 -47.88
C SER A 45 31.50 16.08 -47.00
N ALA A 46 31.52 16.30 -45.70
CA ALA A 46 30.49 15.88 -44.79
C ALA A 46 29.16 16.56 -45.18
N ALA A 47 28.19 15.77 -45.55
CA ALA A 47 26.81 16.22 -45.71
C ALA A 47 26.30 16.80 -44.38
N PRO A 48 25.49 17.87 -44.42
CA PRO A 48 24.89 18.40 -43.17
C PRO A 48 24.01 17.29 -42.53
N ALA A 49 24.15 17.12 -41.23
CA ALA A 49 23.24 16.32 -40.44
C ALA A 49 21.80 16.79 -40.73
N GLU A 50 20.97 15.88 -41.21
CA GLU A 50 19.55 16.10 -41.41
C GLU A 50 18.96 16.53 -40.05
N SER A 51 18.52 17.78 -39.97
CA SER A 51 17.78 18.29 -38.83
C SER A 51 16.54 17.41 -38.67
N ALA A 52 16.45 16.68 -37.56
CA ALA A 52 15.24 15.94 -37.20
C ALA A 52 14.04 16.89 -37.32
N ALA A 53 13.03 16.47 -38.07
CA ALA A 53 11.79 17.21 -38.19
C ALA A 53 11.26 17.51 -36.77
N PRO A 54 10.64 18.67 -36.51
CA PRO A 54 10.04 18.96 -35.23
C PRO A 54 9.03 17.83 -34.94
N VAL A 55 9.17 17.15 -33.78
CA VAL A 55 8.14 16.25 -33.29
C VAL A 55 6.91 17.11 -33.05
N GLU A 56 5.81 16.86 -33.73
CA GLU A 56 4.56 17.52 -33.45
C GLU A 56 4.16 17.16 -32.03
N THR A 57 4.22 18.14 -31.13
CA THR A 57 3.86 17.96 -29.72
C THR A 57 2.36 17.98 -29.59
N LYS A 58 1.75 16.97 -28.95
CA LYS A 58 0.30 16.91 -28.66
C LYS A 58 0.05 17.60 -27.33
N ASP A 59 -0.83 18.63 -27.33
CA ASP A 59 -1.33 19.24 -26.09
C ASP A 59 -2.33 18.29 -25.42
N VAL A 60 -2.14 18.04 -24.12
CA VAL A 60 -2.93 17.12 -23.31
C VAL A 60 -3.26 17.77 -21.98
N THR A 61 -4.51 17.66 -21.52
CA THR A 61 -4.88 17.98 -20.14
C THR A 61 -5.24 16.70 -19.42
N LEU A 62 -4.71 16.47 -18.22
CA LEU A 62 -5.04 15.35 -17.35
C LEU A 62 -5.41 15.83 -15.95
N LYS A 63 -6.55 15.36 -15.44
CA LYS A 63 -6.92 15.48 -14.03
C LYS A 63 -6.28 14.32 -13.25
N VAL A 64 -5.55 14.63 -12.19
CA VAL A 64 -4.86 13.64 -11.36
C VAL A 64 -5.28 13.82 -9.91
N TRP A 65 -5.90 12.81 -9.31
CA TRP A 65 -6.27 12.80 -7.91
C TRP A 65 -5.36 11.87 -7.10
N GLY A 66 -4.90 12.37 -5.97
CA GLY A 66 -4.08 11.63 -5.01
C GLY A 66 -4.28 12.14 -3.60
N PRO A 67 -3.69 11.44 -2.60
CA PRO A 67 -3.84 11.84 -1.21
C PRO A 67 -3.23 13.22 -0.94
N GLN A 68 -3.77 13.90 0.09
CA GLN A 68 -3.32 15.24 0.47
C GLN A 68 -1.83 15.26 0.79
N GLU A 69 -1.32 14.19 1.38
CA GLU A 69 0.07 14.08 1.82
C GLU A 69 1.06 14.07 0.64
N ASP A 70 0.69 13.54 -0.52
CA ASP A 70 1.50 13.62 -1.75
C ASP A 70 1.50 15.03 -2.37
N GLN A 71 0.58 15.89 -1.95
CA GLN A 71 0.36 17.24 -2.47
C GLN A 71 0.81 18.35 -1.50
N ASN A 72 1.13 18.00 -0.25
CA ASN A 72 1.65 18.96 0.70
C ASN A 72 3.07 19.40 0.31
N PRO A 73 3.38 20.72 0.40
CA PRO A 73 4.74 21.19 0.27
C PRO A 73 5.65 20.58 1.32
N VAL A 74 6.81 20.06 0.88
CA VAL A 74 7.87 19.55 1.75
C VAL A 74 9.22 20.01 1.24
N ASP A 75 10.29 19.86 2.03
CA ASP A 75 11.64 20.27 1.63
C ASP A 75 12.03 19.60 0.29
N GLY A 76 12.39 20.43 -0.68
CA GLY A 76 12.71 20.00 -2.05
C GLY A 76 11.49 19.83 -3.00
N TYR A 77 10.25 19.95 -2.50
CA TYR A 77 9.03 19.76 -3.30
C TYR A 77 7.96 20.81 -2.96
N ASP A 78 8.10 22.02 -3.50
CA ASP A 78 7.22 23.16 -3.18
C ASP A 78 5.73 22.95 -3.50
N LYS A 79 5.42 22.04 -4.43
CA LYS A 79 4.04 21.67 -4.84
C LYS A 79 3.64 20.26 -4.43
N GLY A 80 4.42 19.62 -3.54
CA GLY A 80 4.28 18.22 -3.20
C GLY A 80 4.93 17.26 -4.20
N ILE A 81 5.05 16.00 -3.78
CA ILE A 81 5.73 14.96 -4.58
C ILE A 81 4.90 14.50 -5.79
N LEU A 82 3.57 14.56 -5.70
CA LEU A 82 2.71 14.18 -6.83
C LEU A 82 2.97 15.07 -8.04
N ALA A 83 3.01 16.39 -7.83
CA ALA A 83 3.32 17.34 -8.90
C ALA A 83 4.72 17.13 -9.47
N ALA A 84 5.73 16.90 -8.61
CA ALA A 84 7.09 16.65 -9.06
C ALA A 84 7.22 15.37 -9.89
N MET A 85 6.55 14.29 -9.52
CA MET A 85 6.51 13.05 -10.31
C MET A 85 5.82 13.26 -11.66
N CYS A 86 4.69 13.98 -11.68
CA CYS A 86 4.01 14.32 -12.94
C CYS A 86 4.85 15.21 -13.84
N ASP A 87 5.56 16.21 -13.28
CA ASP A 87 6.48 17.08 -14.05
C ASP A 87 7.63 16.25 -14.64
N SER A 88 8.22 15.32 -13.88
CA SER A 88 9.27 14.41 -14.38
C SER A 88 8.74 13.49 -15.50
N PHE A 89 7.51 13.02 -15.40
CA PHE A 89 6.88 12.26 -16.48
C PHE A 89 6.76 13.09 -17.75
N ASN A 90 6.29 14.34 -17.65
CA ASN A 90 6.16 15.23 -18.79
C ASN A 90 7.51 15.56 -19.44
N GLU A 91 8.57 15.75 -18.63
CA GLU A 91 9.93 15.96 -19.12
C GLU A 91 10.48 14.73 -19.88
N ALA A 92 10.11 13.52 -19.45
CA ALA A 92 10.52 12.27 -20.10
C ALA A 92 9.77 11.99 -21.41
N HIS A 93 8.67 12.70 -21.67
CA HIS A 93 7.77 12.51 -22.80
C HIS A 93 7.61 13.79 -23.65
N PRO A 94 8.68 14.21 -24.39
CA PRO A 94 8.67 15.44 -25.18
C PRO A 94 7.66 15.46 -26.33
N GLU A 95 7.06 14.31 -26.67
CA GLU A 95 5.97 14.19 -27.63
C GLU A 95 4.64 14.73 -27.10
N TRP A 96 4.53 14.96 -25.77
CA TRP A 96 3.34 15.52 -25.12
C TRP A 96 3.67 16.82 -24.39
N ASN A 97 2.74 17.78 -24.45
CA ASN A 97 2.75 18.97 -23.62
C ASN A 97 1.56 18.85 -22.64
N ILE A 98 1.86 18.34 -21.44
CA ILE A 98 0.81 17.95 -20.51
C ILE A 98 0.55 19.07 -19.50
N THR A 99 -0.72 19.48 -19.39
CA THR A 99 -1.24 20.31 -18.31
C THR A 99 -1.88 19.41 -17.27
N PHE A 100 -1.42 19.44 -16.02
CA PHE A 100 -1.99 18.67 -14.93
C PHE A 100 -2.94 19.52 -14.08
N GLU A 101 -4.13 18.98 -13.82
CA GLU A 101 -5.12 19.51 -12.86
C GLU A 101 -5.17 18.58 -11.65
N TYR A 102 -4.69 19.06 -10.49
CA TYR A 102 -4.62 18.24 -9.29
C TYR A 102 -5.85 18.37 -8.43
N GLY A 103 -6.29 17.24 -7.85
CA GLY A 103 -7.35 17.17 -6.85
C GLY A 103 -6.94 16.28 -5.67
N VAL A 104 -7.45 16.61 -4.49
CA VAL A 104 -7.24 15.80 -3.29
C VAL A 104 -8.31 14.74 -3.20
N CYS A 105 -7.87 13.48 -3.17
CA CYS A 105 -8.70 12.32 -2.93
C CYS A 105 -7.85 11.26 -2.23
N GLY A 106 -8.23 10.88 -1.02
CA GLY A 106 -7.60 9.77 -0.30
C GLY A 106 -7.90 8.44 -0.99
N GLU A 107 -6.96 7.49 -0.90
CA GLU A 107 -7.13 6.17 -1.50
C GLU A 107 -8.31 5.39 -0.90
N ASP A 108 -8.66 5.68 0.35
CA ASP A 108 -9.74 5.06 1.13
C ASP A 108 -11.14 5.51 0.73
N VAL A 109 -11.26 6.66 0.07
CA VAL A 109 -12.55 7.25 -0.36
C VAL A 109 -12.69 7.34 -1.88
N ALA A 110 -11.71 6.85 -2.64
CA ALA A 110 -11.66 7.03 -4.09
C ALA A 110 -12.93 6.51 -4.81
N LYS A 111 -13.45 5.33 -4.41
CA LYS A 111 -14.68 4.78 -5.01
C LYS A 111 -15.85 5.75 -4.85
N ASP A 112 -16.03 6.30 -3.65
CA ASP A 112 -17.14 7.17 -3.34
C ASP A 112 -17.06 8.50 -4.09
N GLU A 113 -15.83 9.02 -4.29
CA GLU A 113 -15.62 10.27 -5.01
C GLU A 113 -15.72 10.08 -6.54
N VAL A 114 -15.12 9.00 -7.08
CA VAL A 114 -15.11 8.74 -8.54
C VAL A 114 -16.50 8.32 -9.03
N THR A 115 -17.23 7.48 -8.29
CA THR A 115 -18.53 6.97 -8.72
C THR A 115 -19.67 7.98 -8.56
N LYS A 116 -19.46 9.13 -7.89
CA LYS A 116 -20.45 10.23 -7.86
C LYS A 116 -20.76 10.77 -9.25
N ASP A 117 -19.74 10.92 -10.08
CA ASP A 117 -19.84 11.38 -11.46
C ASP A 117 -18.54 10.96 -12.20
N VAL A 118 -18.59 9.82 -12.87
CA VAL A 118 -17.43 9.24 -13.55
C VAL A 118 -16.87 10.17 -14.63
N ASP A 119 -17.74 10.87 -15.36
CA ASP A 119 -17.33 11.79 -16.43
C ASP A 119 -16.64 13.05 -15.90
N ALA A 120 -16.96 13.49 -14.68
CA ALA A 120 -16.36 14.66 -14.04
C ALA A 120 -15.14 14.31 -13.17
N ALA A 121 -14.96 13.04 -12.83
CA ALA A 121 -13.88 12.57 -11.99
C ALA A 121 -12.48 12.72 -12.63
N ALA A 122 -11.44 12.36 -11.91
CA ALA A 122 -10.06 12.39 -12.41
C ALA A 122 -9.82 11.35 -13.51
N ASP A 123 -8.93 11.69 -14.46
CA ASP A 123 -8.44 10.77 -15.48
C ASP A 123 -7.54 9.69 -14.89
N VAL A 124 -6.73 10.06 -13.88
CA VAL A 124 -5.85 9.17 -13.13
C VAL A 124 -6.06 9.42 -11.64
N TYR A 125 -6.29 8.37 -10.87
CA TYR A 125 -6.53 8.48 -9.43
C TYR A 125 -5.95 7.31 -8.65
N MET A 126 -5.66 7.55 -7.36
CA MET A 126 -5.14 6.55 -6.44
C MET A 126 -6.28 5.95 -5.63
N TYR A 127 -6.24 4.62 -5.39
CA TYR A 127 -7.29 3.91 -4.65
C TYR A 127 -6.70 2.76 -3.81
N ALA A 128 -7.40 2.37 -2.74
CA ALA A 128 -7.13 1.16 -1.99
C ALA A 128 -7.83 -0.03 -2.65
N ASN A 129 -7.16 -1.16 -2.76
CA ASN A 129 -7.60 -2.30 -3.57
C ASN A 129 -8.95 -2.91 -3.18
N ASP A 130 -9.40 -2.74 -1.93
CA ASP A 130 -10.73 -3.15 -1.45
C ASP A 130 -11.89 -2.47 -2.19
N GLN A 131 -11.60 -1.36 -2.85
CA GLN A 131 -12.59 -0.59 -3.61
C GLN A 131 -12.74 -1.06 -5.06
N LEU A 132 -11.83 -1.93 -5.51
CA LEU A 132 -11.75 -2.37 -6.89
C LEU A 132 -13.06 -2.97 -7.44
N PRO A 133 -13.76 -3.88 -6.72
CA PRO A 133 -15.01 -4.44 -7.23
C PRO A 133 -16.03 -3.37 -7.60
N ILE A 134 -16.25 -2.39 -6.71
CA ILE A 134 -17.21 -1.28 -6.94
C ILE A 134 -16.78 -0.40 -8.11
N LEU A 135 -15.49 -0.08 -8.22
CA LEU A 135 -14.97 0.74 -9.31
C LEU A 135 -15.17 0.04 -10.66
N VAL A 136 -14.98 -1.27 -10.74
CA VAL A 136 -15.19 -2.05 -11.97
C VAL A 136 -16.69 -2.16 -12.30
N GLU A 137 -17.51 -2.56 -11.34
CA GLU A 137 -18.96 -2.72 -11.53
C GLU A 137 -19.66 -1.41 -11.91
N SER A 138 -19.15 -0.27 -11.42
CA SER A 138 -19.65 1.07 -11.77
C SER A 138 -19.10 1.59 -13.10
N GLY A 139 -18.22 0.86 -13.78
CA GLY A 139 -17.56 1.32 -15.01
C GLY A 139 -16.67 2.55 -14.78
N ALA A 140 -16.09 2.68 -13.59
CA ALA A 140 -15.32 3.85 -13.17
C ALA A 140 -13.81 3.67 -13.33
N ILE A 141 -13.33 2.47 -13.64
CA ILE A 141 -11.92 2.14 -13.82
C ILE A 141 -11.70 1.34 -15.11
N ALA A 142 -10.63 1.66 -15.84
CA ALA A 142 -10.28 1.01 -17.09
C ALA A 142 -9.43 -0.24 -16.86
N GLU A 143 -9.70 -1.31 -17.62
CA GLU A 143 -8.87 -2.50 -17.68
C GLU A 143 -7.55 -2.19 -18.40
N LEU A 144 -6.41 -2.63 -17.83
CA LEU A 144 -5.09 -2.51 -18.43
C LEU A 144 -4.90 -3.59 -19.51
N GLY A 145 -4.29 -3.20 -20.63
CA GLY A 145 -4.01 -4.12 -21.73
C GLY A 145 -2.67 -3.89 -22.44
N GLY A 146 -2.33 -4.83 -23.32
CA GLY A 146 -1.16 -4.75 -24.19
C GLY A 146 0.16 -4.52 -23.44
N LYS A 147 1.05 -3.72 -24.02
CA LYS A 147 2.39 -3.45 -23.46
C LYS A 147 2.39 -2.87 -22.04
N ASN A 148 1.36 -2.12 -21.67
CA ASN A 148 1.27 -1.51 -20.35
C ASN A 148 0.97 -2.57 -19.29
N LEU A 149 0.04 -3.50 -19.57
CA LEU A 149 -0.21 -4.66 -18.72
C LEU A 149 1.05 -5.53 -18.57
N ASP A 150 1.76 -5.78 -19.67
CA ASP A 150 3.02 -6.56 -19.63
C ASP A 150 4.07 -5.88 -18.74
N ALA A 151 4.20 -4.55 -18.83
CA ALA A 151 5.12 -3.78 -18.00
C ALA A 151 4.73 -3.84 -16.50
N VAL A 152 3.44 -3.70 -16.18
CA VAL A 152 2.94 -3.80 -14.80
C VAL A 152 3.18 -5.20 -14.22
N LYS A 153 2.90 -6.26 -14.99
CA LYS A 153 3.17 -7.65 -14.56
C LYS A 153 4.66 -7.95 -14.39
N ALA A 154 5.52 -7.36 -15.22
CA ALA A 154 6.96 -7.55 -15.10
C ALA A 154 7.58 -6.82 -13.89
N ALA A 155 6.96 -5.72 -13.45
CA ALA A 155 7.44 -4.89 -12.36
C ALA A 155 6.92 -5.32 -10.97
N ASN A 156 5.91 -6.20 -10.91
CA ASN A 156 5.23 -6.56 -9.67
C ASN A 156 5.18 -8.08 -9.47
N SER A 157 5.14 -8.52 -8.21
CA SER A 157 4.91 -9.93 -7.87
C SER A 157 3.49 -10.35 -8.24
N GLU A 158 3.29 -11.66 -8.45
CA GLU A 158 1.96 -12.22 -8.73
C GLU A 158 0.95 -11.86 -7.62
N SER A 159 1.36 -11.87 -6.35
CA SER A 159 0.51 -11.49 -5.24
C SER A 159 0.03 -10.04 -5.33
N MET A 160 0.89 -9.11 -5.75
CA MET A 160 0.51 -7.70 -5.95
C MET A 160 -0.39 -7.52 -7.18
N ILE A 161 -0.16 -8.26 -8.27
CA ILE A 161 -1.07 -8.25 -9.42
C ILE A 161 -2.46 -8.76 -9.03
N ASN A 162 -2.53 -9.78 -8.19
CA ASN A 162 -3.81 -10.32 -7.71
C ASN A 162 -4.61 -9.28 -6.91
N THR A 163 -3.97 -8.32 -6.21
CA THR A 163 -4.68 -7.25 -5.49
C THR A 163 -5.38 -6.24 -6.41
N VAL A 164 -5.03 -6.19 -7.68
CA VAL A 164 -5.64 -5.32 -8.70
C VAL A 164 -6.32 -6.12 -9.82
N THR A 165 -6.56 -7.41 -9.58
CA THR A 165 -7.25 -8.30 -10.51
C THR A 165 -8.67 -8.54 -10.02
N TYR A 166 -9.67 -8.30 -10.88
CA TYR A 166 -11.07 -8.57 -10.61
C TYR A 166 -11.71 -9.22 -11.85
N GLU A 167 -12.45 -10.34 -11.68
CA GLU A 167 -13.07 -11.10 -12.77
C GLU A 167 -12.11 -11.45 -13.95
N GLY A 168 -10.82 -11.60 -13.65
CA GLY A 168 -9.78 -11.95 -14.62
C GLY A 168 -9.14 -10.79 -15.36
N GLY A 169 -9.66 -9.57 -15.23
CA GLY A 169 -9.08 -8.33 -15.73
C GLY A 169 -8.13 -7.70 -14.69
N VAL A 170 -7.14 -6.93 -15.12
CA VAL A 170 -6.22 -6.16 -14.27
C VAL A 170 -6.56 -4.68 -14.41
N TYR A 171 -6.87 -4.00 -13.30
CA TYR A 171 -7.47 -2.67 -13.29
C TYR A 171 -6.64 -1.63 -12.50
N GLY A 172 -5.36 -1.73 -12.48
CA GLY A 172 -4.54 -0.72 -11.82
C GLY A 172 -3.08 -1.07 -11.75
N VAL A 173 -2.29 -0.11 -11.30
CA VAL A 173 -0.85 -0.24 -11.10
C VAL A 173 -0.58 -0.19 -9.60
N PRO A 174 -0.24 -1.32 -8.95
CA PRO A 174 0.13 -1.32 -7.54
C PRO A 174 1.36 -0.44 -7.31
N TYR A 175 1.38 0.33 -6.21
CA TYR A 175 2.53 1.17 -5.89
C TYR A 175 2.97 1.14 -4.42
N ALA A 176 2.13 0.60 -3.53
CA ALA A 176 2.45 0.46 -2.11
C ALA A 176 1.63 -0.68 -1.49
N TYR A 177 2.14 -1.26 -0.41
CA TYR A 177 1.35 -2.16 0.43
C TYR A 177 0.23 -1.39 1.15
N ASN A 178 -0.94 -2.02 1.27
CA ASN A 178 -2.05 -1.57 2.07
C ASN A 178 -2.32 -2.62 3.16
N GLY A 179 -1.86 -2.33 4.36
CA GLY A 179 -1.99 -3.20 5.52
C GLY A 179 -1.49 -2.48 6.76
N TRP A 180 -1.71 -3.10 7.91
CA TRP A 180 -1.30 -2.56 9.21
C TRP A 180 -0.52 -3.61 10.00
N PHE A 181 0.28 -3.11 10.93
CA PHE A 181 1.18 -3.87 11.79
C PHE A 181 1.25 -3.20 13.16
N MET A 182 2.20 -3.54 14.00
CA MET A 182 2.31 -2.99 15.34
C MET A 182 3.52 -2.07 15.48
N TYR A 183 3.29 -0.85 15.98
CA TYR A 183 4.28 0.05 16.55
C TYR A 183 4.36 -0.14 18.06
N TYR A 184 5.56 -0.06 18.64
CA TYR A 184 5.70 -0.14 20.08
C TYR A 184 6.88 0.69 20.60
N ASP A 185 6.78 1.10 21.88
CA ASP A 185 7.86 1.75 22.61
C ASP A 185 8.82 0.68 23.16
N SER A 186 10.03 0.60 22.58
CA SER A 186 11.04 -0.38 22.96
C SER A 186 11.60 -0.19 24.39
N SER A 187 11.34 0.96 25.04
CA SER A 187 11.61 1.15 26.44
C SER A 187 10.60 0.46 27.36
N LYS A 188 9.40 0.15 26.84
CA LYS A 188 8.30 -0.49 27.57
C LYS A 188 8.17 -1.98 27.28
N PHE A 189 8.39 -2.39 26.05
CA PHE A 189 8.31 -3.78 25.64
C PHE A 189 9.60 -4.23 24.93
N THR A 190 10.02 -5.45 25.19
CA THR A 190 11.07 -6.13 24.43
C THR A 190 10.48 -6.75 23.15
N ALA A 191 11.33 -7.05 22.18
CA ALA A 191 10.95 -7.75 20.95
C ALA A 191 10.32 -9.14 21.19
N ASP A 192 10.60 -9.79 22.32
CA ASP A 192 9.98 -11.07 22.66
C ASP A 192 8.60 -10.90 23.30
N GLU A 193 8.41 -9.91 24.15
CA GLU A 193 7.13 -9.63 24.79
C GLU A 193 6.04 -9.23 23.79
N VAL A 194 6.39 -8.48 22.75
CA VAL A 194 5.44 -8.03 21.72
C VAL A 194 4.95 -9.13 20.78
N LYS A 195 5.49 -10.35 20.89
CA LYS A 195 5.01 -11.52 20.12
C LYS A 195 3.70 -12.09 20.65
N ASN A 196 3.28 -11.69 21.86
CA ASN A 196 2.07 -12.22 22.47
C ASN A 196 1.28 -11.10 23.17
N LEU A 197 0.04 -10.89 22.74
CA LEU A 197 -0.84 -9.83 23.23
C LEU A 197 -1.19 -9.99 24.71
N ASP A 198 -1.41 -11.24 25.17
CA ASP A 198 -1.74 -11.50 26.59
C ASP A 198 -0.57 -11.12 27.49
N THR A 199 0.67 -11.46 27.08
CA THR A 199 1.90 -11.04 27.78
C THR A 199 2.02 -9.53 27.84
N MET A 200 1.69 -8.83 26.73
CA MET A 200 1.69 -7.37 26.71
C MET A 200 0.66 -6.79 27.67
N MET A 201 -0.54 -7.35 27.72
CA MET A 201 -1.64 -6.89 28.59
C MET A 201 -1.38 -7.18 30.07
N GLU A 202 -0.69 -8.25 30.40
CA GLU A 202 -0.35 -8.60 31.80
C GLU A 202 0.75 -7.68 32.37
N LYS A 203 1.64 -7.17 31.53
CA LYS A 203 2.79 -6.37 31.98
C LYS A 203 2.36 -5.13 32.74
N ASP A 204 3.07 -4.84 33.84
CA ASP A 204 2.92 -3.58 34.57
C ASP A 204 3.87 -2.51 33.98
N LEU A 205 3.30 -1.55 33.27
CA LEU A 205 4.01 -0.41 32.70
C LEU A 205 3.97 0.84 33.59
N GLY A 206 3.33 0.75 34.76
CA GLY A 206 3.17 1.84 35.72
C GLY A 206 1.79 2.50 35.66
N GLU A 207 1.53 3.33 36.67
CA GLU A 207 0.23 4.00 36.86
C GLU A 207 -0.10 4.95 35.68
N GLY A 208 -1.28 4.80 35.11
CA GLY A 208 -1.79 5.68 34.03
C GLY A 208 -1.18 5.38 32.66
N VAL A 209 -0.42 4.30 32.49
CA VAL A 209 0.10 3.85 31.21
C VAL A 209 -0.85 2.82 30.61
N ILE A 210 -1.22 3.04 29.35
CA ILE A 210 -1.98 2.11 28.51
C ILE A 210 -0.99 1.15 27.85
N ASN A 211 -1.22 -0.14 27.96
CA ASN A 211 -0.33 -1.14 27.37
C ASN A 211 -0.54 -1.21 25.84
N VAL A 212 -1.80 -1.25 25.41
CA VAL A 212 -2.15 -1.46 24.01
C VAL A 212 -3.28 -0.52 23.59
N CYS A 213 -3.09 0.12 22.44
CA CYS A 213 -4.12 0.81 21.67
C CYS A 213 -4.41 0.03 20.40
N PHE A 214 -5.67 -0.43 20.23
CA PHE A 214 -6.12 -1.15 19.05
C PHE A 214 -7.49 -0.64 18.59
N PRO A 215 -7.68 -0.38 17.26
CA PRO A 215 -8.92 0.16 16.73
C PRO A 215 -10.06 -0.87 16.70
N LEU A 216 -10.51 -1.35 17.85
CA LEU A 216 -11.50 -2.43 17.96
C LEU A 216 -12.87 -2.08 17.34
N GLY A 217 -13.27 -0.81 17.38
CA GLY A 217 -14.49 -0.32 16.75
C GLY A 217 -14.41 -0.07 15.25
N ASN A 218 -13.34 -0.49 14.58
CA ASN A 218 -13.14 -0.29 13.15
C ASN A 218 -13.20 -1.63 12.39
N SER A 219 -14.04 -1.66 11.36
CA SER A 219 -14.35 -2.84 10.57
C SER A 219 -13.15 -3.44 9.83
N TRP A 220 -12.09 -2.65 9.56
CA TRP A 220 -10.89 -3.12 8.89
C TRP A 220 -9.91 -3.83 9.84
N TYR A 221 -10.00 -3.55 11.14
CA TYR A 221 -9.10 -4.11 12.17
C TYR A 221 -9.70 -5.30 12.92
N ILE A 222 -11.00 -5.25 13.27
CA ILE A 222 -11.65 -6.26 14.10
C ILE A 222 -11.55 -7.71 13.57
N PRO A 223 -11.57 -8.02 12.23
CA PRO A 223 -11.53 -9.38 11.75
C PRO A 223 -10.22 -10.10 12.06
N ALA A 224 -9.16 -9.36 12.43
CA ALA A 224 -7.85 -9.91 12.71
C ALA A 224 -7.85 -11.02 13.77
N PHE A 225 -8.72 -10.93 14.76
CA PHE A 225 -8.85 -11.93 15.81
C PHE A 225 -9.59 -13.18 15.32
N TYR A 226 -10.67 -13.02 14.55
CA TYR A 226 -11.46 -14.12 13.99
C TYR A 226 -10.64 -14.92 12.96
N TYR A 227 -9.93 -14.26 12.05
CA TYR A 227 -8.99 -14.92 11.16
C TYR A 227 -7.84 -15.59 11.93
N GLY A 228 -7.46 -15.02 13.07
CA GLY A 228 -6.39 -15.52 13.92
C GLY A 228 -6.64 -16.92 14.45
N VAL A 229 -7.88 -17.27 14.72
CA VAL A 229 -8.31 -18.61 15.18
C VAL A 229 -8.80 -19.50 14.04
N GLY A 230 -8.70 -19.03 12.79
CA GLY A 230 -9.01 -19.80 11.58
C GLY A 230 -10.42 -19.66 11.05
N GLY A 231 -11.18 -18.61 11.48
CA GLY A 231 -12.41 -18.22 10.82
C GLY A 231 -12.18 -17.79 9.37
N THR A 232 -13.20 -17.89 8.51
CA THR A 232 -13.13 -17.55 7.08
C THR A 232 -14.27 -16.61 6.67
N MET A 233 -14.03 -15.84 5.63
CA MET A 233 -15.02 -14.97 5.00
C MET A 233 -14.86 -15.03 3.49
N PHE A 234 -15.94 -15.34 2.78
CA PHE A 234 -15.97 -15.55 1.34
C PHE A 234 -15.02 -16.66 0.87
N GLY A 235 -15.04 -17.81 1.58
CA GLY A 235 -14.16 -18.94 1.34
C GLY A 235 -12.80 -18.83 2.01
N ALA A 236 -11.97 -19.85 1.84
CA ALA A 236 -10.67 -19.96 2.50
C ALA A 236 -9.65 -18.90 2.04
N ASP A 237 -9.82 -18.39 0.83
CA ASP A 237 -8.94 -17.39 0.18
C ASP A 237 -9.62 -16.04 -0.09
N GLY A 238 -10.90 -15.88 0.35
CA GLY A 238 -11.64 -14.64 0.18
C GLY A 238 -12.11 -14.36 -1.26
N THR A 239 -12.20 -15.39 -2.11
CA THR A 239 -12.52 -15.22 -3.55
C THR A 239 -13.88 -15.80 -3.96
N ASP A 240 -14.63 -16.40 -3.03
CA ASP A 240 -15.94 -16.99 -3.28
C ASP A 240 -17.04 -16.24 -2.53
N GLY A 241 -17.64 -15.25 -3.19
CA GLY A 241 -18.73 -14.43 -2.64
C GLY A 241 -19.98 -15.28 -2.24
N SER A 242 -20.11 -16.51 -2.75
CA SER A 242 -21.19 -17.42 -2.35
C SER A 242 -20.94 -18.15 -1.04
N SER A 243 -19.71 -18.17 -0.55
CA SER A 243 -19.35 -18.74 0.75
C SER A 243 -19.61 -17.73 1.87
N PRO A 244 -20.40 -18.09 2.90
CA PRO A 244 -20.71 -17.17 3.99
C PRO A 244 -19.48 -16.88 4.86
N CYS A 245 -19.54 -15.77 5.59
CA CYS A 245 -18.69 -15.55 6.76
C CYS A 245 -19.08 -16.52 7.88
N ASP A 246 -18.11 -17.21 8.48
CA ASP A 246 -18.30 -18.26 9.49
C ASP A 246 -17.83 -17.86 10.91
N PHE A 247 -17.64 -16.57 11.17
CA PHE A 247 -17.10 -16.08 12.44
C PHE A 247 -18.01 -16.28 13.67
N ASN A 248 -19.17 -16.89 13.53
CA ASN A 248 -20.10 -17.12 14.65
C ASN A 248 -20.12 -18.57 15.18
N ASP A 249 -19.09 -19.34 14.88
CA ASP A 249 -18.86 -20.66 15.47
C ASP A 249 -18.34 -20.57 16.92
N GLU A 250 -18.03 -21.71 17.53
CA GLU A 250 -17.49 -21.78 18.91
C GLU A 250 -16.20 -20.98 19.09
N LYS A 251 -15.34 -20.91 18.06
CA LYS A 251 -14.10 -20.15 18.11
C LYS A 251 -14.37 -18.65 18.03
N GLY A 252 -15.29 -18.25 17.15
CA GLY A 252 -15.72 -16.87 17.03
C GLY A 252 -16.41 -16.36 18.31
N LEU A 253 -17.19 -17.21 18.99
CA LEU A 253 -17.71 -16.86 20.31
C LEU A 253 -16.59 -16.64 21.33
N ALA A 254 -15.59 -17.55 21.37
CA ALA A 254 -14.45 -17.40 22.27
C ALA A 254 -13.65 -16.12 21.97
N VAL A 255 -13.49 -15.74 20.68
CA VAL A 255 -12.90 -14.46 20.29
C VAL A 255 -13.74 -13.28 20.76
N THR A 256 -15.06 -13.36 20.61
CA THR A 256 -15.96 -12.29 21.08
C THR A 256 -15.84 -12.08 22.59
N ASP A 257 -15.84 -13.16 23.39
CA ASP A 257 -15.61 -13.11 24.83
C ASP A 257 -14.24 -12.49 25.18
N TYR A 258 -13.21 -12.87 24.46
CA TYR A 258 -11.86 -12.26 24.60
C TYR A 258 -11.86 -10.77 24.32
N LEU A 259 -12.55 -10.31 23.28
CA LEU A 259 -12.65 -8.90 22.93
C LEU A 259 -13.45 -8.08 23.95
N ILE A 260 -14.48 -8.68 24.58
CA ILE A 260 -15.22 -8.08 25.69
C ILE A 260 -14.28 -7.83 26.87
N ASP A 261 -13.49 -8.84 27.26
CA ASP A 261 -12.53 -8.74 28.35
C ASP A 261 -11.41 -7.74 28.03
N LEU A 262 -10.92 -7.73 26.79
CA LEU A 262 -9.92 -6.79 26.31
C LEU A 262 -10.43 -5.35 26.39
N ALA A 263 -11.64 -5.08 25.89
CA ALA A 263 -12.26 -3.77 25.90
C ALA A 263 -12.53 -3.24 27.33
N ALA A 264 -12.82 -4.14 28.27
CA ALA A 264 -13.01 -3.82 29.68
C ALA A 264 -11.70 -3.59 30.48
N ASN A 265 -10.55 -3.98 29.89
CA ASN A 265 -9.26 -3.91 30.59
C ASN A 265 -8.77 -2.45 30.68
N PRO A 266 -8.44 -1.92 31.88
CA PRO A 266 -7.99 -0.53 32.04
C PRO A 266 -6.63 -0.22 31.38
N LYS A 267 -5.88 -1.26 30.98
CA LYS A 267 -4.61 -1.11 30.25
C LYS A 267 -4.80 -1.10 28.72
N PHE A 268 -6.05 -1.18 28.25
CA PHE A 268 -6.42 -1.16 26.84
C PHE A 268 -7.13 0.16 26.49
N THR A 269 -6.98 0.60 25.23
CA THR A 269 -7.82 1.65 24.65
C THR A 269 -8.09 1.38 23.16
N ASN A 270 -9.32 1.71 22.74
CA ASN A 270 -9.71 1.66 21.33
C ASN A 270 -9.63 3.04 20.64
N GLN A 271 -9.18 4.05 21.32
CA GLN A 271 -9.29 5.47 20.90
C GLN A 271 -8.39 5.86 19.72
N ALA A 272 -7.88 4.89 18.98
CA ALA A 272 -7.15 5.13 17.74
C ALA A 272 -8.06 5.53 16.57
N ASN A 273 -9.36 5.21 16.65
CA ASN A 273 -10.23 5.26 15.49
C ASN A 273 -10.69 6.62 15.06
N GLU A 274 -10.84 7.50 16.01
CA GLU A 274 -11.41 8.80 15.67
C GLU A 274 -10.32 9.78 15.28
N GLU A 275 -9.09 9.51 15.72
CA GLU A 275 -7.92 10.28 15.34
C GLU A 275 -6.66 9.50 15.77
N ALA A 276 -5.87 8.99 14.84
CA ALA A 276 -4.53 8.44 15.10
C ALA A 276 -3.72 9.39 16.00
N GLY A 277 -4.01 10.69 15.95
CA GLY A 277 -3.49 11.73 16.79
C GLY A 277 -3.59 11.46 18.30
N LYS A 278 -4.57 10.69 18.78
CA LYS A 278 -4.65 10.38 20.22
C LYS A 278 -3.64 9.31 20.64
N ALA A 279 -3.46 8.23 19.87
CA ALA A 279 -2.43 7.25 20.14
C ALA A 279 -1.03 7.88 20.06
N ILE A 280 -0.79 8.74 19.08
CA ILE A 280 0.45 9.49 18.91
C ILE A 280 0.69 10.42 20.10
N SER A 281 -0.34 11.13 20.59
CA SER A 281 -0.23 11.96 21.79
C SER A 281 0.13 11.14 23.02
N LEU A 282 -0.48 9.96 23.21
CA LEU A 282 -0.16 9.06 24.30
C LEU A 282 1.28 8.53 24.22
N PHE A 283 1.80 8.25 23.02
CA PHE A 283 3.21 7.93 22.82
C PHE A 283 4.12 9.09 23.21
N SER A 284 3.82 10.32 22.75
CA SER A 284 4.59 11.53 23.10
C SER A 284 4.60 11.83 24.59
N GLU A 285 3.52 11.47 25.31
CA GLU A 285 3.40 11.60 26.76
C GLU A 285 4.05 10.44 27.53
N GLY A 286 4.59 9.42 26.84
CA GLY A 286 5.12 8.21 27.45
C GLY A 286 4.06 7.31 28.09
N LYS A 287 2.79 7.47 27.72
CA LYS A 287 1.63 6.78 28.31
C LYS A 287 1.06 5.65 27.47
N LEU A 288 1.73 5.25 26.39
CA LEU A 288 1.32 4.14 25.54
C LEU A 288 2.47 3.17 25.31
N GLY A 289 2.18 1.86 25.37
CA GLY A 289 3.13 0.81 25.11
C GLY A 289 3.18 0.39 23.65
N ALA A 290 2.02 0.14 23.03
CA ALA A 290 1.92 -0.29 21.64
C ALA A 290 0.64 0.23 20.97
N PHE A 291 0.72 0.40 19.63
CA PHE A 291 -0.36 0.85 18.77
C PHE A 291 -0.34 0.09 17.44
N PHE A 292 -1.52 -0.27 16.94
CA PHE A 292 -1.69 -0.93 15.64
C PHE A 292 -2.13 0.08 14.59
N SER A 293 -1.30 0.28 13.58
CA SER A 293 -1.57 1.17 12.45
C SER A 293 -0.72 0.82 11.23
N GLY A 294 -0.93 1.50 10.12
CA GLY A 294 -0.18 1.33 8.89
C GLY A 294 0.99 2.32 8.73
N SER A 295 1.63 2.27 7.56
CA SER A 295 2.77 3.13 7.24
C SER A 295 2.47 4.63 7.20
N TRP A 296 1.19 5.01 7.08
CA TRP A 296 0.73 6.40 7.05
C TRP A 296 0.97 7.18 8.35
N ASP A 297 1.06 6.52 9.50
CA ASP A 297 1.33 7.14 10.79
C ASP A 297 2.82 7.14 11.18
N ARG A 298 3.70 6.56 10.35
CA ARG A 298 5.12 6.38 10.66
C ARG A 298 5.78 7.65 11.15
N GLY A 299 5.70 8.73 10.37
CA GLY A 299 6.45 9.95 10.65
C GLY A 299 6.12 10.54 12.03
N ALA A 300 4.83 10.58 12.35
CA ALA A 300 4.36 11.12 13.64
C ALA A 300 4.69 10.19 14.82
N ILE A 301 4.64 8.86 14.63
CA ILE A 301 4.99 7.90 15.69
C ILE A 301 6.51 7.87 15.90
N GLU A 302 7.32 7.92 14.84
CA GLU A 302 8.77 7.98 14.93
C GLU A 302 9.24 9.27 15.65
N GLU A 303 8.61 10.42 15.36
CA GLU A 303 8.84 11.67 16.09
C GLU A 303 8.48 11.54 17.57
N ALA A 304 7.33 10.90 17.88
CA ALA A 304 6.86 10.75 19.25
C ALA A 304 7.73 9.80 20.09
N LEU A 305 8.23 8.72 19.52
CA LEU A 305 9.01 7.69 20.22
C LEU A 305 10.53 7.93 20.17
N GLY A 306 11.04 8.66 19.17
CA GLY A 306 12.46 8.91 18.99
C GLY A 306 13.29 7.62 18.96
N GLU A 307 14.28 7.51 19.85
CA GLU A 307 15.17 6.35 19.95
C GLU A 307 14.46 5.05 20.37
N ASN A 308 13.23 5.16 20.91
CA ASN A 308 12.44 4.00 21.34
C ASN A 308 11.48 3.51 20.23
N PHE A 309 11.52 4.10 19.04
CA PHE A 309 10.70 3.68 17.90
C PHE A 309 11.01 2.24 17.51
N ALA A 310 9.99 1.40 17.51
CA ALA A 310 10.11 0.00 17.11
C ALA A 310 8.80 -0.49 16.48
N CYS A 311 8.93 -1.49 15.61
CA CYS A 311 7.83 -2.12 14.89
C CYS A 311 7.91 -3.63 14.98
N ALA A 312 6.78 -4.31 14.89
CA ALA A 312 6.68 -5.76 14.86
C ALA A 312 5.49 -6.23 14.03
N GLN A 313 5.55 -7.48 13.56
CA GLN A 313 4.36 -8.18 13.05
C GLN A 313 3.29 -8.34 14.14
N LEU A 314 2.12 -8.85 13.77
CA LEU A 314 1.00 -8.99 14.69
C LEU A 314 1.24 -10.11 15.71
N PRO A 315 0.80 -9.92 16.98
CA PRO A 315 1.03 -10.86 18.05
C PRO A 315 0.10 -12.06 18.02
N ALA A 316 0.55 -13.14 18.68
CA ALA A 316 -0.32 -14.23 19.09
C ALA A 316 -1.21 -13.80 20.26
N PHE A 317 -2.35 -14.50 20.47
CA PHE A 317 -3.27 -14.31 21.58
C PHE A 317 -3.97 -15.64 21.91
N LYS A 318 -4.65 -15.71 23.05
CA LYS A 318 -5.40 -16.88 23.45
C LYS A 318 -6.84 -16.52 23.85
N ALA A 319 -7.80 -16.95 23.03
CA ALA A 319 -9.23 -16.80 23.29
C ALA A 319 -9.80 -18.12 23.86
N GLY A 320 -10.06 -18.17 25.15
CA GLY A 320 -10.50 -19.40 25.82
C GLY A 320 -9.48 -20.53 25.68
N GLU A 321 -9.86 -21.62 25.01
CA GLU A 321 -8.96 -22.74 24.70
C GLU A 321 -8.22 -22.60 23.35
N TYR A 322 -8.61 -21.62 22.53
CA TYR A 322 -8.08 -21.43 21.19
C TYR A 322 -6.87 -20.48 21.18
N GLU A 323 -5.76 -20.98 20.68
CA GLU A 323 -4.58 -20.16 20.40
C GLU A 323 -4.64 -19.63 18.97
N GLY A 324 -4.39 -18.35 18.78
CA GLY A 324 -4.42 -17.68 17.50
C GLY A 324 -3.28 -16.69 17.35
N THR A 325 -3.07 -16.23 16.13
CA THR A 325 -2.21 -15.08 15.83
C THR A 325 -3.05 -14.09 15.04
N MET A 326 -3.14 -12.85 15.49
CA MET A 326 -3.87 -11.81 14.78
C MET A 326 -3.44 -11.76 13.32
N LYS A 327 -4.40 -11.55 12.40
CA LYS A 327 -4.10 -11.45 10.96
C LYS A 327 -4.72 -10.20 10.36
N SER A 328 -3.87 -9.30 9.86
CA SER A 328 -4.34 -8.14 9.09
C SER A 328 -4.76 -8.52 7.68
N TYR A 329 -5.52 -7.67 7.02
CA TYR A 329 -5.60 -7.73 5.57
C TYR A 329 -4.27 -7.36 4.94
N ALA A 330 -3.88 -8.11 3.89
CA ALA A 330 -2.81 -7.74 2.97
C ALA A 330 -3.46 -7.28 1.66
N GLY A 331 -3.21 -6.05 1.30
CA GLY A 331 -3.71 -5.43 0.09
C GLY A 331 -2.66 -4.53 -0.55
N SER A 332 -3.09 -3.74 -1.53
CA SER A 332 -2.25 -2.71 -2.15
C SER A 332 -2.99 -1.39 -2.25
N LYS A 333 -2.20 -0.32 -2.34
CA LYS A 333 -2.63 0.94 -2.93
C LYS A 333 -2.25 0.91 -4.40
N ALA A 334 -3.14 1.34 -5.25
CA ALA A 334 -2.96 1.26 -6.70
C ALA A 334 -3.39 2.55 -7.40
N ILE A 335 -2.98 2.68 -8.65
CA ILE A 335 -3.30 3.81 -9.51
C ILE A 335 -4.23 3.31 -10.60
N GLY A 336 -5.45 3.84 -10.64
CA GLY A 336 -6.48 3.58 -11.64
C GLY A 336 -6.53 4.65 -12.71
N VAL A 337 -7.08 4.28 -13.85
CA VAL A 337 -7.36 5.18 -14.98
C VAL A 337 -8.86 5.18 -15.25
N ASN A 338 -9.43 6.36 -15.39
CA ASN A 338 -10.84 6.52 -15.71
C ASN A 338 -11.11 6.15 -17.17
N PRO A 339 -12.06 5.25 -17.46
CA PRO A 339 -12.36 4.84 -18.85
C PRO A 339 -12.92 5.96 -19.74
N THR A 340 -13.43 7.07 -19.17
CA THR A 340 -13.95 8.22 -19.92
C THR A 340 -12.86 9.22 -20.30
N CYS A 341 -11.59 8.99 -19.90
CA CYS A 341 -10.46 9.86 -20.23
C CYS A 341 -10.28 10.00 -21.75
N GLU A 342 -10.25 11.24 -22.26
CA GLU A 342 -10.03 11.53 -23.68
C GLU A 342 -8.64 11.16 -24.17
N ASN A 343 -7.63 11.19 -23.27
CA ASN A 343 -6.23 10.91 -23.56
C ASN A 343 -5.75 9.61 -22.88
N MET A 344 -6.48 8.51 -23.11
CA MET A 344 -6.28 7.23 -22.47
C MET A 344 -4.83 6.71 -22.57
N ASP A 345 -4.18 6.89 -23.71
CA ASP A 345 -2.80 6.48 -23.96
C ASP A 345 -1.80 7.17 -23.01
N VAL A 346 -2.02 8.48 -22.79
CA VAL A 346 -1.20 9.30 -21.88
C VAL A 346 -1.51 8.99 -20.42
N ALA A 347 -2.81 8.86 -20.09
CA ALA A 347 -3.27 8.56 -18.74
C ALA A 347 -2.74 7.19 -18.24
N VAL A 348 -2.81 6.14 -19.09
CA VAL A 348 -2.27 4.82 -18.74
C VAL A 348 -0.73 4.86 -18.60
N ALA A 349 -0.03 5.58 -19.50
CA ALA A 349 1.42 5.74 -19.39
C ALA A 349 1.81 6.47 -18.09
N LEU A 350 1.07 7.52 -17.71
CA LEU A 350 1.26 8.22 -16.45
C LEU A 350 1.00 7.31 -15.25
N ALA A 351 -0.07 6.51 -15.27
CA ALA A 351 -0.38 5.58 -14.18
C ALA A 351 0.76 4.56 -13.98
N VAL A 352 1.29 3.99 -15.07
CA VAL A 352 2.45 3.08 -15.03
C VAL A 352 3.69 3.77 -14.46
N TYR A 353 3.97 5.01 -14.87
CA TYR A 353 5.09 5.79 -14.35
C TYR A 353 4.94 6.10 -12.85
N LEU A 354 3.77 6.58 -12.43
CA LEU A 354 3.50 6.88 -11.02
C LEU A 354 3.60 5.65 -10.10
N GLY A 355 3.39 4.45 -10.64
CA GLY A 355 3.61 3.17 -9.95
C GLY A 355 5.04 2.63 -10.07
N SER A 356 5.93 3.29 -10.79
CA SER A 356 7.31 2.84 -11.00
C SER A 356 8.16 2.83 -9.72
N ALA A 357 9.25 2.06 -9.73
CA ALA A 357 10.21 2.00 -8.63
C ALA A 357 10.78 3.39 -8.26
N GLU A 358 10.95 4.28 -9.23
CA GLU A 358 11.40 5.67 -9.01
C GLU A 358 10.38 6.46 -8.18
N CYS A 359 9.11 6.43 -8.57
CA CYS A 359 8.04 7.11 -7.84
C CYS A 359 7.78 6.48 -6.46
N GLN A 360 7.87 5.14 -6.35
CA GLN A 360 7.80 4.45 -5.05
C GLN A 360 8.94 4.88 -4.14
N LYS A 361 10.17 5.01 -4.66
CA LYS A 361 11.32 5.50 -3.91
C LYS A 361 11.11 6.93 -3.41
N THR A 362 10.59 7.83 -4.25
CA THR A 362 10.26 9.20 -3.86
C THR A 362 9.26 9.24 -2.71
N ARG A 363 8.19 8.43 -2.78
CA ARG A 363 7.20 8.31 -1.69
C ARG A 363 7.82 7.75 -0.41
N TYR A 364 8.73 6.78 -0.52
CA TYR A 364 9.43 6.24 0.63
C TYR A 364 10.33 7.27 1.30
N GLU A 365 11.17 7.96 0.53
CA GLU A 365 12.14 8.94 1.04
C GLU A 365 11.47 10.17 1.68
N VAL A 366 10.30 10.57 1.18
CA VAL A 366 9.60 11.78 1.65
C VAL A 366 8.53 11.47 2.69
N ARG A 367 7.79 10.37 2.52
CA ARG A 367 6.63 10.03 3.33
C ARG A 367 6.77 8.74 4.14
N GLY A 368 7.82 7.96 3.92
CA GLY A 368 7.97 6.63 4.51
C GLY A 368 6.97 5.60 3.97
N VAL A 369 6.32 5.86 2.82
CA VAL A 369 5.44 4.87 2.17
C VAL A 369 6.30 3.73 1.64
N VAL A 370 5.99 2.52 2.10
CA VAL A 370 6.81 1.34 1.82
C VAL A 370 6.72 0.93 0.35
N PRO A 371 7.85 0.88 -0.37
CA PRO A 371 7.86 0.42 -1.74
C PRO A 371 7.56 -1.08 -1.82
N LEU A 372 6.99 -1.53 -2.93
CA LEU A 372 6.68 -2.95 -3.17
C LEU A 372 7.95 -3.80 -3.32
N ASP A 373 9.02 -3.23 -3.86
CA ASP A 373 10.37 -3.82 -3.82
C ASP A 373 11.22 -3.09 -2.79
N SER A 374 11.42 -3.73 -1.65
CA SER A 374 12.22 -3.22 -0.54
C SER A 374 13.62 -3.85 -0.49
N THR A 375 14.06 -4.55 -1.53
CA THR A 375 15.34 -5.25 -1.58
C THR A 375 16.51 -4.31 -1.27
N GLY A 376 17.26 -4.64 -0.22
CA GLY A 376 18.44 -3.88 0.20
C GLY A 376 18.15 -2.64 1.04
N ILE A 377 16.92 -2.42 1.48
CA ILE A 377 16.56 -1.40 2.45
C ILE A 377 16.49 -2.07 3.84
N ASP A 378 17.36 -1.65 4.75
CA ASP A 378 17.32 -2.08 6.16
C ASP A 378 16.55 -1.04 6.98
N ASP A 379 15.28 -1.33 7.22
CA ASP A 379 14.36 -0.44 7.92
C ASP A 379 13.43 -1.24 8.84
N VAL A 380 13.31 -0.83 10.10
CA VAL A 380 12.55 -1.56 11.12
C VAL A 380 11.07 -1.71 10.78
N MET A 381 10.46 -0.70 10.17
CA MET A 381 9.06 -0.75 9.74
C MET A 381 8.90 -1.66 8.52
N LEU A 382 9.83 -1.60 7.58
CA LEU A 382 9.84 -2.46 6.40
C LEU A 382 9.91 -3.95 6.78
N ASN A 383 10.78 -4.27 7.73
CA ASN A 383 10.90 -5.63 8.26
C ASN A 383 9.58 -6.08 8.91
N ALA A 384 8.96 -5.23 9.74
CA ALA A 384 7.67 -5.53 10.38
C ALA A 384 6.54 -5.75 9.36
N ILE A 385 6.46 -4.93 8.30
CA ILE A 385 5.48 -5.10 7.23
C ILE A 385 5.72 -6.40 6.47
N THR A 386 6.97 -6.68 6.10
CA THR A 386 7.34 -7.92 5.40
C THR A 386 6.99 -9.15 6.23
N ASP A 387 7.31 -9.13 7.53
CA ASP A 387 6.97 -10.21 8.46
C ASP A 387 5.46 -10.34 8.62
N THR A 388 4.72 -9.21 8.69
CA THR A 388 3.25 -9.21 8.77
C THR A 388 2.64 -9.84 7.52
N VAL A 389 3.04 -9.41 6.34
CA VAL A 389 2.52 -9.94 5.06
C VAL A 389 2.81 -11.44 4.93
N ASN A 390 3.99 -11.88 5.32
CA ASN A 390 4.40 -13.28 5.15
C ASN A 390 3.80 -14.22 6.21
N ASN A 391 3.58 -13.75 7.44
CA ASN A 391 3.28 -14.62 8.58
C ASN A 391 1.92 -14.36 9.22
N THR A 392 1.45 -13.09 9.20
CA THR A 392 0.30 -12.65 10.01
C THR A 392 -0.68 -11.80 9.19
N SER A 393 -0.92 -12.19 7.95
CA SER A 393 -1.94 -11.57 7.11
C SER A 393 -2.80 -12.58 6.37
N VAL A 394 -3.91 -12.11 5.85
CA VAL A 394 -4.77 -12.77 4.86
C VAL A 394 -4.97 -11.82 3.68
N ALA A 395 -5.17 -12.37 2.48
CA ALA A 395 -5.57 -11.56 1.35
C ALA A 395 -6.92 -10.87 1.68
N GLN A 396 -7.00 -9.57 1.39
CA GLN A 396 -8.28 -8.89 1.51
C GLN A 396 -9.25 -9.40 0.44
N PRO A 397 -10.47 -9.83 0.80
CA PRO A 397 -11.43 -10.31 -0.19
C PRO A 397 -11.74 -9.27 -1.25
N LEU A 398 -11.68 -9.68 -2.53
CA LEU A 398 -12.01 -8.87 -3.70
C LEU A 398 -13.29 -9.39 -4.36
N VAL A 399 -14.36 -9.45 -3.57
CA VAL A 399 -15.71 -9.83 -4.01
C VAL A 399 -16.68 -8.72 -3.66
N SER A 400 -17.72 -8.52 -4.46
CA SER A 400 -18.72 -7.45 -4.22
C SER A 400 -19.44 -7.60 -2.88
N GLU A 401 -19.61 -8.84 -2.42
CA GLU A 401 -20.21 -9.20 -1.13
C GLU A 401 -19.45 -8.62 0.07
N MET A 402 -18.16 -8.28 -0.10
CA MET A 402 -17.37 -7.61 0.93
C MET A 402 -17.97 -6.28 1.39
N ASN A 403 -18.78 -5.63 0.55
CA ASN A 403 -19.52 -4.43 0.96
C ASN A 403 -20.47 -4.69 2.14
N GLY A 404 -20.98 -5.91 2.26
CA GLY A 404 -21.82 -6.33 3.37
C GLY A 404 -21.11 -6.43 4.72
N TRP A 405 -19.78 -6.40 4.72
CA TRP A 405 -18.96 -6.50 5.93
C TRP A 405 -18.86 -5.20 6.72
N TRP A 406 -18.63 -4.07 6.05
CA TRP A 406 -18.11 -2.84 6.66
C TRP A 406 -18.99 -2.28 7.77
N MET A 407 -20.26 -1.99 7.48
CA MET A 407 -21.18 -1.40 8.46
C MET A 407 -21.51 -2.33 9.63
N PRO A 408 -21.88 -3.63 9.42
CA PRO A 408 -22.15 -4.53 10.53
C PRO A 408 -20.94 -4.76 11.43
N ALA A 409 -19.73 -4.89 10.86
CA ALA A 409 -18.51 -5.11 11.64
C ALA A 409 -18.13 -3.89 12.48
N GLU A 410 -18.28 -2.69 11.93
CA GLU A 410 -18.06 -1.44 12.67
C GLU A 410 -19.08 -1.28 13.80
N ALA A 411 -20.36 -1.53 13.54
CA ALA A 411 -21.41 -1.48 14.55
C ALA A 411 -21.16 -2.48 15.68
N PHE A 412 -20.77 -3.71 15.34
CA PHE A 412 -20.45 -4.75 16.32
C PHE A 412 -19.23 -4.41 17.18
N GLY A 413 -18.14 -3.96 16.58
CA GLY A 413 -16.95 -3.54 17.31
C GLY A 413 -17.22 -2.36 18.25
N LYS A 414 -17.99 -1.36 17.78
CA LYS A 414 -18.44 -0.23 18.64
C LYS A 414 -19.34 -0.70 19.80
N ALA A 415 -20.22 -1.67 19.57
CA ALA A 415 -21.07 -2.23 20.61
C ALA A 415 -20.26 -3.00 21.67
N ILE A 416 -19.19 -3.71 21.31
CA ILE A 416 -18.26 -4.32 22.27
C ILE A 416 -17.63 -3.23 23.14
N VAL A 417 -17.07 -2.19 22.51
CA VAL A 417 -16.41 -1.09 23.21
C VAL A 417 -17.36 -0.32 24.14
N ALA A 418 -18.63 -0.18 23.75
CA ALA A 418 -19.66 0.46 24.56
C ALA A 418 -20.18 -0.43 25.72
N GLY A 419 -19.78 -1.71 25.78
CA GLY A 419 -20.28 -2.67 26.76
C GLY A 419 -21.72 -3.13 26.50
N GLU A 420 -22.21 -2.98 25.27
CA GLU A 420 -23.54 -3.44 24.84
C GLU A 420 -23.52 -4.93 24.45
N VAL A 421 -22.34 -5.44 24.06
CA VAL A 421 -22.05 -6.87 23.93
C VAL A 421 -21.40 -7.32 25.22
N THR A 422 -22.00 -8.31 25.85
CA THR A 422 -21.59 -8.88 27.14
C THR A 422 -21.50 -10.39 27.03
N HIS A 423 -20.81 -11.07 27.95
CA HIS A 423 -20.76 -12.55 27.95
C HIS A 423 -22.15 -13.20 27.93
N ASP A 424 -23.16 -12.55 28.55
CA ASP A 424 -24.53 -13.10 28.60
C ASP A 424 -25.25 -13.06 27.24
N ASN A 425 -24.89 -12.12 26.36
CA ASN A 425 -25.52 -11.93 25.05
C ASN A 425 -24.57 -12.10 23.85
N ALA A 426 -23.33 -12.51 24.11
CA ALA A 426 -22.27 -12.55 23.07
C ALA A 426 -22.68 -13.38 21.86
N GLN A 427 -23.19 -14.61 22.06
CA GLN A 427 -23.61 -15.47 20.95
C GLN A 427 -24.77 -14.87 20.14
N GLU A 428 -25.79 -14.32 20.79
CA GLU A 428 -26.93 -13.69 20.09
C GLU A 428 -26.48 -12.50 19.24
N LYS A 429 -25.62 -11.65 19.81
CA LYS A 429 -25.07 -10.46 19.12
C LYS A 429 -24.14 -10.85 17.97
N LEU A 430 -23.32 -11.88 18.16
CA LEU A 430 -22.43 -12.41 17.13
C LEU A 430 -23.22 -13.03 15.98
N ASP A 431 -24.27 -13.83 16.27
CA ASP A 431 -25.15 -14.40 15.26
C ASP A 431 -25.88 -13.32 14.45
N THR A 432 -26.36 -12.27 15.12
CA THR A 432 -26.97 -11.11 14.46
C THR A 432 -25.98 -10.40 13.56
N PHE A 433 -24.77 -10.14 14.06
CA PHE A 433 -23.71 -9.49 13.28
C PHE A 433 -23.39 -10.28 12.01
N ILE A 434 -23.08 -11.57 12.14
CA ILE A 434 -22.72 -12.41 10.99
C ILE A 434 -23.92 -12.65 10.07
N GLY A 435 -25.12 -12.73 10.62
CA GLY A 435 -26.37 -12.77 9.83
C GLY A 435 -26.51 -11.53 8.94
N ASN A 436 -26.24 -10.34 9.46
CA ASN A 436 -26.28 -9.08 8.70
C ASN A 436 -25.19 -9.03 7.62
N VAL A 437 -23.97 -9.51 7.90
CA VAL A 437 -22.90 -9.62 6.90
C VAL A 437 -23.34 -10.51 5.75
N ASN A 438 -23.82 -11.71 6.06
CA ASN A 438 -24.25 -12.72 5.08
C ASN A 438 -25.54 -12.33 4.33
N ALA A 439 -26.30 -11.36 4.84
CA ALA A 439 -27.46 -10.74 4.18
C ALA A 439 -27.11 -9.50 3.33
N GLY A 440 -25.83 -9.23 3.11
CA GLY A 440 -25.35 -8.09 2.31
C GLY A 440 -25.30 -6.76 3.07
N GLY A 441 -25.16 -6.81 4.40
CA GLY A 441 -24.85 -5.63 5.22
C GLY A 441 -26.07 -4.80 5.65
N THR A 442 -27.28 -5.31 5.51
CA THR A 442 -28.47 -4.68 6.09
C THR A 442 -28.46 -4.85 7.61
N LEU A 443 -28.50 -3.73 8.35
CA LEU A 443 -28.69 -3.76 9.79
C LEU A 443 -30.18 -3.97 10.09
N GLU A 444 -30.54 -5.09 10.72
CA GLU A 444 -31.88 -5.30 11.30
C GLU A 444 -31.97 -4.75 12.72
#